data_352ae8e9811f73b361949a7235ae60a1
#
_entry.id   352ae8e9811f73b361949a7235ae60a1
#
_cell.length_a   1.000
_cell.length_b   1.000
_cell.length_c   1.000
_cell.angle_alpha   90.00
_cell.angle_beta   90.00
_cell.angle_gamma   90.00
#
_symmetry.space_group_name_H-M   'P 1'
#
loop_
_entity.id
_entity.type
_entity.pdbx_description
1 polymer ?
#
loop_
_entity_poly.entity_id
_entity_poly.type
_entity_poly.pdbx_seq_one_letter_code
_entity_poly.pdbx_strand_id
1 'polypeptide(L)'
;MQLMTAASLFVVALANLPLLAQPASPADPAANRTTNRPPYLARVQRVDGPGLLPADFAYVTLGTNKFGFVMPEGFRLETQDRQKVTLVNRDLSCVLTFRVLEAGLAGKTEPDLAYYRSLLLNRHPGGKIVDELSLVAVGRRGPAFDLRWNATGTVPRHERVLFIPWDAGVLEYSLVSSLDKFEAGRRAFGSFLLTFRTPEADGRLIMPVLSDRL
;
A
#
# COMPACT_ATOMS: atom_id res chain seq x y z
N MET A 1 -48.16 31.90 34.56
CA MET A 1 -47.02 32.48 33.84
C MET A 1 -46.77 31.62 32.63
N GLN A 2 -47.32 32.04 31.47
CA GLN A 2 -47.21 31.32 30.21
C GLN A 2 -46.00 31.84 29.45
N LEU A 3 -45.08 30.98 29.06
CA LEU A 3 -44.00 31.28 28.11
C LEU A 3 -44.41 30.83 26.73
N MET A 4 -44.61 31.79 25.86
CA MET A 4 -44.84 31.59 24.41
C MET A 4 -43.52 31.27 23.75
N THR A 5 -43.46 30.13 23.06
CA THR A 5 -42.39 29.76 22.14
C THR A 5 -42.75 30.23 20.73
N ALA A 6 -41.96 31.14 20.19
CA ALA A 6 -42.07 31.63 18.82
C ALA A 6 -41.31 30.67 17.88
N ALA A 7 -42.03 30.04 16.95
CA ALA A 7 -41.46 29.25 15.86
C ALA A 7 -41.17 30.19 14.66
N SER A 8 -39.91 30.37 14.31
CA SER A 8 -39.51 31.10 13.11
C SER A 8 -39.53 30.14 11.88
N LEU A 9 -40.45 30.42 10.99
CA LEU A 9 -40.52 29.77 9.68
C LEU A 9 -39.52 30.44 8.73
N PHE A 10 -38.46 29.73 8.32
CA PHE A 10 -37.59 30.16 7.24
C PHE A 10 -38.14 29.67 5.91
N VAL A 11 -38.69 30.59 5.11
CA VAL A 11 -39.08 30.36 3.74
C VAL A 11 -37.83 30.56 2.87
N VAL A 12 -37.30 29.48 2.27
CA VAL A 12 -36.24 29.56 1.29
C VAL A 12 -36.88 29.79 -0.08
N ALA A 13 -36.76 30.99 -0.60
CA ALA A 13 -37.13 31.30 -1.99
C ALA A 13 -36.09 30.74 -2.94
N LEU A 14 -36.45 29.74 -3.74
CA LEU A 14 -35.67 29.25 -4.86
C LEU A 14 -35.73 30.27 -6.01
N ALA A 15 -34.69 31.07 -6.16
CA ALA A 15 -34.50 31.92 -7.30
C ALA A 15 -34.07 31.07 -8.51
N ASN A 16 -34.92 31.04 -9.56
CA ASN A 16 -34.57 30.49 -10.86
C ASN A 16 -33.50 31.36 -11.52
N LEU A 17 -32.26 30.89 -11.56
CA LEU A 17 -31.20 31.46 -12.35
C LEU A 17 -31.26 30.86 -13.77
N PRO A 18 -31.22 31.69 -14.83
CA PRO A 18 -31.16 31.16 -16.18
C PRO A 18 -29.83 30.45 -16.43
N LEU A 19 -29.92 29.28 -17.00
CA LEU A 19 -28.81 28.44 -17.43
C LEU A 19 -28.06 29.16 -18.55
N LEU A 20 -27.03 29.95 -18.21
CA LEU A 20 -26.08 30.47 -19.19
C LEU A 20 -25.32 29.30 -19.79
N ALA A 21 -25.56 29.03 -21.07
CA ALA A 21 -24.82 28.07 -21.87
C ALA A 21 -23.30 28.36 -21.74
N GLN A 22 -22.56 27.50 -21.09
CA GLN A 22 -21.09 27.54 -21.10
C GLN A 22 -20.63 27.28 -22.54
N PRO A 23 -19.75 28.12 -23.09
CA PRO A 23 -19.11 27.84 -24.38
C PRO A 23 -18.32 26.53 -24.22
N ALA A 24 -18.50 25.61 -25.17
CA ALA A 24 -17.76 24.35 -25.23
C ALA A 24 -16.26 24.66 -25.17
N SER A 25 -15.60 24.20 -24.11
CA SER A 25 -14.14 24.25 -23.94
C SER A 25 -13.51 23.50 -25.12
N PRO A 26 -12.53 24.09 -25.85
CA PRO A 26 -11.87 23.36 -26.93
C PRO A 26 -11.31 22.06 -26.38
N ALA A 27 -11.66 20.93 -27.02
CA ALA A 27 -11.20 19.60 -26.66
C ALA A 27 -9.67 19.60 -26.57
N ASP A 28 -9.15 19.35 -25.39
CA ASP A 28 -7.71 19.23 -25.11
C ASP A 28 -7.16 18.05 -25.93
N PRO A 29 -6.31 18.27 -26.96
CA PRO A 29 -5.73 17.19 -27.76
C PRO A 29 -4.78 16.28 -26.96
N ALA A 30 -4.51 16.60 -25.69
CA ALA A 30 -3.70 15.79 -24.79
C ALA A 30 -4.48 14.62 -24.11
N ALA A 31 -5.82 14.59 -24.19
CA ALA A 31 -6.64 13.58 -23.51
C ALA A 31 -6.57 12.18 -24.15
N ASN A 32 -5.87 12.00 -25.27
CA ASN A 32 -5.77 10.72 -25.97
C ASN A 32 -4.36 10.09 -25.92
N ARG A 33 -3.56 10.44 -24.93
CA ARG A 33 -2.40 9.61 -24.59
C ARG A 33 -2.89 8.37 -23.86
N THR A 34 -3.34 7.38 -24.61
CA THR A 34 -3.35 5.99 -24.15
C THR A 34 -1.92 5.66 -23.74
N THR A 35 -1.64 5.85 -22.44
CA THR A 35 -0.38 5.39 -21.88
C THR A 35 -0.38 3.88 -22.04
N ASN A 36 0.46 3.38 -22.96
CA ASN A 36 0.78 1.95 -23.13
C ASN A 36 1.50 1.43 -21.87
N ARG A 37 0.97 1.71 -20.69
CA ARG A 37 1.45 1.11 -19.45
C ARG A 37 0.96 -0.33 -19.42
N PRO A 38 1.87 -1.30 -19.27
CA PRO A 38 1.48 -2.70 -19.17
C PRO A 38 0.45 -2.87 -18.07
N PRO A 39 -0.55 -3.72 -18.28
CA PRO A 39 -1.63 -3.90 -17.32
C PRO A 39 -1.08 -4.44 -16.00
N TYR A 40 -1.67 -4.01 -14.89
CA TYR A 40 -1.52 -4.70 -13.63
C TYR A 40 -2.09 -6.12 -13.77
N LEU A 41 -1.24 -7.11 -13.53
CA LEU A 41 -1.63 -8.51 -13.51
C LEU A 41 -1.33 -9.07 -12.12
N ALA A 42 -2.33 -9.64 -11.48
CA ALA A 42 -2.15 -10.40 -10.27
C ALA A 42 -2.81 -11.77 -10.42
N ARG A 43 -2.10 -12.80 -10.04
CA ARG A 43 -2.57 -14.19 -10.02
C ARG A 43 -2.22 -14.81 -8.70
N VAL A 44 -3.20 -15.40 -8.05
CA VAL A 44 -2.99 -16.26 -6.88
C VAL A 44 -3.12 -17.72 -7.32
N GLN A 45 -2.16 -18.54 -6.97
CA GLN A 45 -2.13 -19.95 -7.28
C GLN A 45 -1.86 -20.72 -6.00
N ARG A 46 -2.74 -21.68 -5.69
CA ARG A 46 -2.50 -22.63 -4.63
C ARG A 46 -1.46 -23.65 -5.09
N VAL A 47 -0.47 -23.87 -4.26
CA VAL A 47 0.55 -24.91 -4.46
C VAL A 47 0.48 -25.87 -3.29
N ASP A 48 0.30 -27.13 -3.60
CA ASP A 48 0.34 -28.25 -2.67
C ASP A 48 1.11 -29.39 -3.36
N GLY A 49 1.79 -30.20 -2.57
CA GLY A 49 2.59 -31.30 -3.09
C GLY A 49 3.17 -32.15 -1.97
N PRO A 50 3.70 -33.34 -2.27
CA PRO A 50 4.32 -34.21 -1.27
C PRO A 50 5.45 -33.49 -0.52
N GLY A 51 5.38 -33.42 0.79
CA GLY A 51 6.37 -32.77 1.66
C GLY A 51 6.39 -31.24 1.57
N LEU A 52 5.35 -30.62 1.00
CA LEU A 52 5.16 -29.19 0.97
C LEU A 52 3.95 -28.80 1.84
N LEU A 53 4.08 -27.70 2.58
CA LEU A 53 2.93 -27.08 3.20
C LEU A 53 2.08 -26.40 2.12
N PRO A 54 0.76 -26.66 2.06
CA PRO A 54 -0.12 -25.98 1.13
C PRO A 54 -0.03 -24.47 1.32
N ALA A 55 0.23 -23.73 0.25
CA ALA A 55 0.34 -22.28 0.30
C ALA A 55 -0.26 -21.61 -0.94
N ASP A 56 -0.80 -20.43 -0.75
CA ASP A 56 -1.28 -19.60 -1.83
C ASP A 56 -0.15 -18.64 -2.24
N PHE A 57 0.34 -18.81 -3.49
CA PHE A 57 1.38 -17.95 -4.06
C PHE A 57 0.75 -16.86 -4.90
N ALA A 58 1.12 -15.62 -4.64
CA ALA A 58 0.75 -14.48 -5.46
C ALA A 58 1.87 -14.13 -6.43
N TYR A 59 1.51 -13.97 -7.69
CA TYR A 59 2.36 -13.46 -8.76
C TYR A 59 1.79 -12.12 -9.20
N VAL A 60 2.60 -11.08 -9.19
CA VAL A 60 2.16 -9.71 -9.47
C VAL A 60 3.08 -9.05 -10.46
N THR A 61 2.50 -8.31 -11.40
CA THR A 61 3.25 -7.44 -12.31
C THR A 61 2.84 -5.99 -12.06
N LEU A 62 3.80 -5.14 -11.69
CA LEU A 62 3.65 -3.69 -11.57
C LEU A 62 4.50 -3.02 -12.65
N GLY A 63 3.86 -2.43 -13.66
CA GLY A 63 4.56 -1.95 -14.83
C GLY A 63 5.28 -3.11 -15.55
N THR A 64 6.60 -3.03 -15.67
CA THR A 64 7.45 -4.11 -16.24
C THR A 64 8.00 -5.07 -15.18
N ASN A 65 7.81 -4.75 -13.91
CA ASN A 65 8.41 -5.49 -12.80
C ASN A 65 7.51 -6.64 -12.34
N LYS A 66 8.09 -7.81 -12.19
CA LYS A 66 7.41 -9.01 -11.70
C LYS A 66 7.82 -9.29 -10.27
N PHE A 67 6.87 -9.73 -9.47
CA PHE A 67 7.08 -10.06 -8.06
C PHE A 67 6.31 -11.32 -7.70
N GLY A 68 6.79 -12.05 -6.70
CA GLY A 68 6.09 -13.19 -6.14
C GLY A 68 6.25 -13.25 -4.63
N PHE A 69 5.23 -13.78 -3.96
CA PHE A 69 5.26 -13.97 -2.52
C PHE A 69 4.21 -14.99 -2.09
N VAL A 70 4.41 -15.56 -0.91
CA VAL A 70 3.39 -16.38 -0.26
C VAL A 70 2.36 -15.46 0.38
N MET A 71 1.09 -15.71 0.12
CA MET A 71 -0.01 -14.98 0.74
C MET A 71 0.00 -15.23 2.24
N PRO A 72 0.08 -14.19 3.09
CA PRO A 72 -0.05 -14.38 4.52
C PRO A 72 -1.42 -14.97 4.87
N GLU A 73 -1.45 -15.85 5.85
CA GLU A 73 -2.68 -16.51 6.27
C GLU A 73 -3.76 -15.49 6.65
N GLY A 74 -4.98 -15.70 6.17
CA GLY A 74 -6.11 -14.83 6.43
C GLY A 74 -6.14 -13.54 5.61
N PHE A 75 -5.16 -13.30 4.73
CA PHE A 75 -5.16 -12.15 3.83
C PHE A 75 -5.73 -12.51 2.45
N ARG A 76 -6.25 -11.51 1.79
CA ARG A 76 -6.66 -11.56 0.38
C ARG A 76 -5.99 -10.44 -0.40
N LEU A 77 -5.80 -10.68 -1.67
CA LEU A 77 -5.27 -9.67 -2.59
C LEU A 77 -6.39 -8.72 -3.03
N GLU A 78 -6.14 -7.41 -2.91
CA GLU A 78 -7.01 -6.35 -3.39
C GLU A 78 -6.37 -5.71 -4.64
N THR A 79 -7.08 -5.72 -5.78
CA THR A 79 -6.48 -5.45 -7.10
C THR A 79 -6.83 -4.10 -7.72
N GLN A 80 -7.42 -3.18 -6.98
CA GLN A 80 -7.97 -1.94 -7.57
C GLN A 80 -6.93 -0.86 -7.91
N ASP A 81 -5.72 -0.94 -7.35
CA ASP A 81 -4.68 0.08 -7.58
C ASP A 81 -3.56 -0.47 -8.48
N ARG A 82 -3.28 0.23 -9.59
CA ARG A 82 -2.25 -0.16 -10.55
C ARG A 82 -0.82 0.17 -10.12
N GLN A 83 -0.66 0.99 -9.08
CA GLN A 83 0.65 1.47 -8.63
C GLN A 83 1.14 0.74 -7.37
N LYS A 84 0.24 0.07 -6.66
CA LYS A 84 0.56 -0.67 -5.45
C LYS A 84 -0.22 -1.97 -5.37
N VAL A 85 0.34 -2.93 -4.70
CA VAL A 85 -0.34 -4.15 -4.29
C VAL A 85 -0.83 -3.98 -2.88
N THR A 86 -2.08 -4.33 -2.65
CA THR A 86 -2.72 -4.24 -1.34
C THR A 86 -3.24 -5.62 -0.95
N LEU A 87 -2.85 -6.07 0.23
CA LEU A 87 -3.37 -7.27 0.89
C LEU A 87 -4.17 -6.83 2.11
N VAL A 88 -5.35 -7.36 2.25
CA VAL A 88 -6.25 -7.00 3.35
C VAL A 88 -6.62 -8.28 4.10
N ASN A 89 -6.52 -8.28 5.42
CA ASN A 89 -6.99 -9.40 6.20
C ASN A 89 -8.53 -9.45 6.25
N ARG A 90 -9.08 -10.61 6.63
CA ARG A 90 -10.54 -10.85 6.55
C ARG A 90 -11.38 -9.89 7.38
N ASP A 91 -10.89 -9.46 8.54
CA ASP A 91 -11.59 -8.54 9.45
C ASP A 91 -11.29 -7.06 9.19
N LEU A 92 -10.53 -6.76 8.11
CA LEU A 92 -10.13 -5.40 7.70
C LEU A 92 -9.31 -4.63 8.75
N SER A 93 -8.79 -5.31 9.76
CA SER A 93 -8.00 -4.70 10.84
C SER A 93 -6.53 -4.44 10.45
N CYS A 94 -6.04 -5.17 9.44
CA CYS A 94 -4.66 -5.07 8.95
C CYS A 94 -4.63 -4.95 7.43
N VAL A 95 -3.79 -4.06 6.94
CA VAL A 95 -3.52 -3.86 5.51
C VAL A 95 -2.02 -3.95 5.29
N LEU A 96 -1.58 -4.83 4.40
CA LEU A 96 -0.22 -4.88 3.90
C LEU A 96 -0.20 -4.28 2.50
N THR A 97 0.80 -3.45 2.21
CA THR A 97 1.00 -2.96 0.85
C THR A 97 2.45 -3.09 0.42
N PHE A 98 2.67 -3.17 -0.89
CA PHE A 98 3.96 -2.84 -1.45
C PHE A 98 3.79 -2.06 -2.75
N ARG A 99 4.78 -1.24 -3.05
CA ARG A 99 4.87 -0.47 -4.30
C ARG A 99 6.30 -0.22 -4.70
N VAL A 100 6.49 0.08 -5.96
CA VAL A 100 7.76 0.58 -6.48
C VAL A 100 7.69 2.11 -6.50
N LEU A 101 8.59 2.76 -5.79
CA LEU A 101 8.79 4.20 -5.89
C LEU A 101 9.73 4.46 -7.06
N GLU A 102 9.32 5.34 -7.98
CA GLU A 102 10.08 5.65 -9.20
C GLU A 102 11.45 6.29 -8.91
N ALA A 103 12.32 6.20 -9.89
CA ALA A 103 13.76 6.45 -9.87
C ALA A 103 14.26 7.87 -9.50
N GLY A 104 13.40 8.81 -9.16
CA GLY A 104 13.85 10.05 -8.53
C GLY A 104 14.57 9.82 -7.19
N LEU A 105 14.42 8.59 -6.64
CA LEU A 105 15.12 8.07 -5.46
C LEU A 105 16.22 7.06 -5.83
N ALA A 106 16.22 6.55 -7.07
CA ALA A 106 17.24 5.65 -7.60
C ALA A 106 18.51 6.48 -7.89
N GLY A 107 19.58 6.16 -7.25
CA GLY A 107 20.88 6.85 -7.40
C GLY A 107 21.50 7.25 -6.07
N LYS A 108 20.76 7.18 -4.98
CA LYS A 108 21.33 7.27 -3.64
C LYS A 108 21.75 5.86 -3.21
N THR A 109 23.04 5.62 -3.22
CA THR A 109 23.68 4.37 -2.79
C THR A 109 23.43 4.06 -1.31
N GLU A 110 23.07 5.06 -0.51
CA GLU A 110 22.71 4.92 0.89
C GLU A 110 21.32 5.52 1.16
N PRO A 111 20.52 4.85 1.99
CA PRO A 111 19.21 5.36 2.35
C PRO A 111 19.35 6.66 3.15
N ASP A 112 18.86 7.77 2.61
CA ASP A 112 18.74 9.04 3.32
C ASP A 112 17.58 8.94 4.33
N LEU A 113 17.92 8.62 5.58
CA LEU A 113 16.95 8.48 6.66
C LEU A 113 16.12 9.75 6.86
N ALA A 114 16.73 10.94 6.71
CA ALA A 114 16.04 12.21 6.86
C ALA A 114 14.98 12.39 5.77
N TYR A 115 15.28 11.98 4.54
CA TYR A 115 14.34 11.99 3.44
C TYR A 115 13.13 11.08 3.73
N TYR A 116 13.37 9.82 4.14
CA TYR A 116 12.26 8.89 4.44
C TYR A 116 11.41 9.35 5.62
N ARG A 117 12.01 9.91 6.68
CA ARG A 117 11.26 10.52 7.78
C ARG A 117 10.34 11.64 7.29
N SER A 118 10.89 12.56 6.50
CA SER A 118 10.10 13.66 5.92
C SER A 118 8.97 13.16 5.03
N LEU A 119 9.25 12.16 4.18
CA LEU A 119 8.25 11.54 3.31
C LEU A 119 7.08 10.96 4.11
N LEU A 120 7.37 10.25 5.21
CA LEU A 120 6.36 9.62 6.05
C LEU A 120 5.54 10.65 6.83
N LEU A 121 6.18 11.65 7.43
CA LEU A 121 5.50 12.71 8.18
C LEU A 121 4.64 13.60 7.28
N ASN A 122 5.06 13.83 6.02
CA ASN A 122 4.25 14.55 5.04
C ASN A 122 3.00 13.76 4.61
N ARG A 123 3.08 12.42 4.58
CA ARG A 123 1.90 11.57 4.30
C ARG A 123 0.91 11.55 5.45
N HIS A 124 1.39 11.68 6.67
CA HIS A 124 0.60 11.60 7.90
C HIS A 124 0.80 12.85 8.76
N PRO A 125 0.19 13.99 8.40
CA PRO A 125 0.29 15.21 9.19
C PRO A 125 -0.18 14.97 10.63
N GLY A 126 0.66 15.34 11.59
CA GLY A 126 0.44 15.07 13.02
C GLY A 126 0.83 13.66 13.48
N GLY A 127 1.28 12.81 12.56
CA GLY A 127 1.86 11.51 12.89
C GLY A 127 3.20 11.64 13.62
N LYS A 128 3.57 10.59 14.34
CA LYS A 128 4.84 10.50 15.07
C LYS A 128 5.57 9.21 14.71
N ILE A 129 6.84 9.29 14.36
CA ILE A 129 7.74 8.14 14.30
C ILE A 129 8.03 7.73 15.74
N VAL A 130 7.72 6.49 16.10
CA VAL A 130 7.88 5.95 17.45
C VAL A 130 9.03 4.99 17.57
N ASP A 131 9.48 4.42 16.45
CA ASP A 131 10.65 3.54 16.39
C ASP A 131 11.30 3.59 15.01
N GLU A 132 12.62 3.33 14.98
CA GLU A 132 13.41 3.24 13.76
C GLU A 132 14.19 1.92 13.78
N LEU A 133 14.04 1.15 12.73
CA LEU A 133 14.48 -0.23 12.65
C LEU A 133 15.30 -0.44 11.38
N SER A 134 15.92 -1.61 11.29
CA SER A 134 16.47 -2.11 10.04
C SER A 134 15.91 -3.50 9.76
N LEU A 135 15.24 -3.66 8.63
CA LEU A 135 14.63 -4.92 8.22
C LEU A 135 15.23 -5.43 6.91
N VAL A 136 14.92 -6.67 6.59
CA VAL A 136 15.42 -7.34 5.38
C VAL A 136 14.24 -7.78 4.53
N ALA A 137 14.29 -7.49 3.24
CA ALA A 137 13.43 -8.06 2.21
C ALA A 137 14.25 -8.27 0.93
N VAL A 138 13.91 -9.26 0.12
CA VAL A 138 14.63 -9.63 -1.14
C VAL A 138 16.14 -9.74 -0.98
N GLY A 139 16.61 -10.26 0.18
CA GLY A 139 18.03 -10.40 0.48
C GLY A 139 18.76 -9.07 0.76
N ARG A 140 18.08 -7.94 0.78
CA ARG A 140 18.66 -6.60 1.03
C ARG A 140 18.13 -6.04 2.35
N ARG A 141 18.97 -5.25 3.01
CA ARG A 141 18.63 -4.55 4.25
C ARG A 141 18.23 -3.10 3.92
N GLY A 142 17.20 -2.61 4.63
CA GLY A 142 16.77 -1.23 4.49
C GLY A 142 16.22 -0.64 5.77
N PRO A 143 16.08 0.70 5.84
CA PRO A 143 15.49 1.38 6.98
C PRO A 143 14.00 1.10 7.07
N ALA A 144 13.52 0.92 8.29
CA ALA A 144 12.11 0.78 8.59
C ALA A 144 11.72 1.72 9.73
N PHE A 145 10.47 2.15 9.71
CA PHE A 145 9.93 3.14 10.65
C PHE A 145 8.58 2.66 11.17
N ASP A 146 8.39 2.76 12.46
CA ASP A 146 7.09 2.61 13.09
C ASP A 146 6.49 3.99 13.34
N LEU A 147 5.27 4.19 12.85
CA LEU A 147 4.54 5.45 12.98
C LEU A 147 3.23 5.23 13.73
N ARG A 148 2.84 6.24 14.53
CA ARG A 148 1.49 6.36 15.07
C ARG A 148 0.85 7.62 14.54
N TRP A 149 -0.36 7.49 14.03
CA TRP A 149 -1.12 8.59 13.45
C TRP A 149 -2.63 8.36 13.61
N ASN A 150 -3.43 9.39 13.37
CA ASN A 150 -4.89 9.28 13.46
C ASN A 150 -5.50 9.34 12.06
N ALA A 151 -6.15 8.26 11.65
CA ALA A 151 -6.94 8.26 10.42
C ALA A 151 -8.23 9.06 10.64
N THR A 152 -8.60 9.90 9.63
CA THR A 152 -9.83 10.69 9.66
C THR A 152 -10.11 11.37 11.02
N GLY A 153 -9.06 11.95 11.60
CA GLY A 153 -9.14 12.80 12.77
C GLY A 153 -9.12 12.10 14.14
N THR A 154 -9.60 10.87 14.28
CA THR A 154 -9.77 10.26 15.61
C THR A 154 -9.36 8.81 15.75
N VAL A 155 -9.30 8.05 14.65
CA VAL A 155 -9.02 6.60 14.73
C VAL A 155 -7.51 6.36 14.76
N PRO A 156 -6.93 5.93 15.90
CA PRO A 156 -5.50 5.70 16.00
C PRO A 156 -5.07 4.51 15.15
N ARG A 157 -3.98 4.71 14.42
CA ARG A 157 -3.33 3.70 13.57
C ARG A 157 -1.87 3.52 13.96
N HIS A 158 -1.38 2.32 13.76
CA HIS A 158 0.04 2.00 13.81
C HIS A 158 0.45 1.52 12.43
N GLU A 159 1.50 2.10 11.91
CA GLU A 159 2.05 1.77 10.60
C GLU A 159 3.53 1.41 10.74
N ARG A 160 3.95 0.34 10.07
CA ARG A 160 5.36 0.02 9.84
C ARG A 160 5.65 0.15 8.37
N VAL A 161 6.68 0.91 8.01
CA VAL A 161 7.12 1.09 6.62
C VAL A 161 8.57 0.68 6.50
N LEU A 162 8.87 -0.12 5.48
CA LEU A 162 10.23 -0.54 5.12
C LEU A 162 10.56 -0.03 3.72
N PHE A 163 11.74 0.54 3.54
CA PHE A 163 12.29 0.98 2.26
C PHE A 163 13.49 0.12 1.89
N ILE A 164 13.44 -0.56 0.74
CA ILE A 164 14.54 -1.38 0.22
C ILE A 164 15.06 -0.76 -1.07
N PRO A 165 16.31 -0.29 -1.13
CA PRO A 165 16.93 0.11 -2.37
C PRO A 165 16.92 -1.06 -3.38
N TRP A 166 16.46 -0.79 -4.59
CA TRP A 166 16.32 -1.78 -5.66
C TRP A 166 16.73 -1.16 -7.00
N ASP A 167 17.10 -1.98 -7.98
CA ASP A 167 17.72 -1.52 -9.22
C ASP A 167 16.83 -0.56 -10.04
N ALA A 168 15.50 -0.71 -9.95
CA ALA A 168 14.52 0.15 -10.61
C ALA A 168 13.98 1.27 -9.70
N GLY A 169 14.58 1.51 -8.52
CA GLY A 169 14.13 2.53 -7.59
C GLY A 169 14.16 2.07 -6.12
N VAL A 170 13.08 2.22 -5.42
CA VAL A 170 12.93 1.78 -4.02
C VAL A 170 11.65 0.94 -3.91
N LEU A 171 11.77 -0.25 -3.33
CA LEU A 171 10.61 -1.02 -2.90
C LEU A 171 10.16 -0.51 -1.53
N GLU A 172 8.93 -0.04 -1.46
CA GLU A 172 8.29 0.34 -0.21
C GLU A 172 7.29 -0.74 0.18
N TYR A 173 7.42 -1.24 1.40
CA TYR A 173 6.48 -2.17 2.03
C TYR A 173 5.86 -1.49 3.23
N SER A 174 4.56 -1.63 3.42
CA SER A 174 3.91 -1.12 4.62
C SER A 174 2.92 -2.11 5.24
N LEU A 175 2.80 -2.01 6.55
CA LEU A 175 1.75 -2.61 7.36
C LEU A 175 1.00 -1.48 8.05
N VAL A 176 -0.30 -1.40 7.87
CA VAL A 176 -1.19 -0.50 8.63
C VAL A 176 -2.19 -1.32 9.41
N SER A 177 -2.37 -1.00 10.69
CA SER A 177 -3.36 -1.67 11.54
C SER A 177 -3.91 -0.74 12.62
N SER A 178 -4.93 -1.19 13.35
CA SER A 178 -5.27 -0.62 14.65
C SER A 178 -4.18 -0.94 15.68
N LEU A 179 -4.12 -0.19 16.78
CA LEU A 179 -3.05 -0.35 17.78
C LEU A 179 -3.04 -1.75 18.42
N ASP A 180 -4.22 -2.31 18.70
CA ASP A 180 -4.41 -3.63 19.33
C ASP A 180 -4.07 -4.81 18.39
N LYS A 181 -4.10 -4.58 17.08
CA LYS A 181 -3.82 -5.62 16.07
C LYS A 181 -2.39 -5.55 15.50
N PHE A 182 -1.60 -4.56 15.89
CA PHE A 182 -0.29 -4.33 15.31
C PHE A 182 0.65 -5.52 15.46
N GLU A 183 0.69 -6.18 16.61
CA GLU A 183 1.57 -7.35 16.83
C GLU A 183 1.19 -8.55 15.95
N ALA A 184 -0.10 -8.80 15.76
CA ALA A 184 -0.55 -9.84 14.84
C ALA A 184 -0.21 -9.49 13.39
N GLY A 185 -0.44 -8.24 12.98
CA GLY A 185 -0.06 -7.71 11.67
C GLY A 185 1.44 -7.78 11.42
N ARG A 186 2.26 -7.49 12.43
CA ARG A 186 3.72 -7.54 12.36
C ARG A 186 4.25 -8.94 12.04
N ARG A 187 3.63 -10.00 12.59
CA ARG A 187 3.97 -11.38 12.22
C ARG A 187 3.66 -11.69 10.76
N ALA A 188 2.46 -11.31 10.31
CA ALA A 188 2.07 -11.47 8.90
C ALA A 188 3.00 -10.67 7.96
N PHE A 189 3.37 -9.45 8.35
CA PHE A 189 4.33 -8.61 7.61
C PHE A 189 5.70 -9.27 7.51
N GLY A 190 6.22 -9.82 8.61
CA GLY A 190 7.48 -10.57 8.62
C GLY A 190 7.45 -11.77 7.67
N SER A 191 6.40 -12.58 7.71
CA SER A 191 6.19 -13.72 6.80
C SER A 191 6.13 -13.24 5.34
N PHE A 192 5.40 -12.16 5.06
CA PHE A 192 5.33 -11.55 3.74
C PHE A 192 6.71 -11.14 3.21
N LEU A 193 7.52 -10.41 4.02
CA LEU A 193 8.87 -9.99 3.62
C LEU A 193 9.81 -11.17 3.37
N LEU A 194 9.75 -12.22 4.21
CA LEU A 194 10.59 -13.41 4.08
C LEU A 194 10.33 -14.18 2.79
N THR A 195 9.08 -14.19 2.34
CA THR A 195 8.67 -14.95 1.14
C THR A 195 8.67 -14.11 -0.13
N PHE A 196 8.85 -12.79 -0.02
CA PHE A 196 8.86 -11.90 -1.17
C PHE A 196 10.07 -12.14 -2.08
N ARG A 197 9.81 -12.23 -3.38
CA ARG A 197 10.82 -12.52 -4.42
C ARG A 197 10.69 -11.54 -5.57
N THR A 198 11.86 -11.21 -6.13
CA THR A 198 12.01 -10.57 -7.45
C THR A 198 12.51 -11.62 -8.45
N PRO A 199 12.34 -11.43 -9.75
CA PRO A 199 12.92 -12.32 -10.75
C PRO A 199 14.45 -12.39 -10.63
N GLU A 200 15.00 -13.54 -10.95
CA GLU A 200 16.42 -13.72 -11.16
C GLU A 200 16.88 -13.04 -12.47
N ALA A 201 18.18 -13.04 -12.72
CA ALA A 201 18.78 -12.41 -13.91
C ALA A 201 18.23 -12.97 -15.24
N ASP A 202 17.77 -14.20 -15.25
CA ASP A 202 17.13 -14.85 -16.40
C ASP A 202 15.61 -14.57 -16.52
N GLY A 203 15.07 -13.73 -15.66
CA GLY A 203 13.68 -13.36 -15.62
C GLY A 203 12.74 -14.40 -14.99
N ARG A 204 13.27 -15.51 -14.46
CA ARG A 204 12.48 -16.50 -13.72
C ARG A 204 12.23 -16.04 -12.29
N LEU A 205 11.03 -16.30 -11.81
CA LEU A 205 10.63 -16.04 -10.43
C LEU A 205 10.63 -17.37 -9.66
N ILE A 206 11.66 -17.57 -8.84
CA ILE A 206 11.77 -18.77 -8.00
C ILE A 206 11.08 -18.53 -6.67
N MET A 207 9.99 -19.23 -6.44
CA MET A 207 9.25 -19.16 -5.19
C MET A 207 9.89 -20.03 -4.11
N PRO A 208 9.82 -19.60 -2.83
CA PRO A 208 10.36 -20.40 -1.74
C PRO A 208 9.59 -21.72 -1.60
N VAL A 209 10.31 -22.80 -1.42
CA VAL A 209 9.73 -24.09 -1.03
C VAL A 209 9.44 -24.03 0.47
N LEU A 210 8.17 -24.10 0.83
CA LEU A 210 7.76 -24.20 2.24
C LEU A 210 7.75 -25.68 2.60
N SER A 211 8.77 -26.14 3.30
CA SER A 211 8.82 -27.52 3.82
C SER A 211 8.35 -27.54 5.29
N ASP A 212 7.71 -28.61 5.68
CA ASP A 212 7.32 -28.91 7.07
C ASP A 212 8.50 -29.29 7.98
N ARG A 213 9.74 -29.20 7.46
CA ARG A 213 10.98 -29.41 8.22
C ARG A 213 11.46 -28.05 8.76
N LEU A 214 10.84 -27.57 9.80
CA LEU A 214 11.36 -26.56 10.73
C LEU A 214 11.38 -27.14 12.13
#